data_dca7fcdd03934b00097c51ddc843a982
#
_entry.id   dca7fcdd03934b00097c51ddc843a982
#
_cell.length_a   1.000
_cell.length_b   1.000
_cell.length_c   1.000
_cell.angle_alpha   90.00
_cell.angle_beta   90.00
_cell.angle_gamma   90.00
#
_symmetry.space_group_name_H-M   'P 1'
#
loop_
_entity.id
_entity.type
_entity.pdbx_description
1 polymer ?
#
loop_
_entity_poly.entity_id
_entity_poly.type
_entity_poly.pdbx_seq_one_letter_code
_entity_poly.pdbx_strand_id
1 'polypeptide(L)'
;TDAATAPAGCEALFSETPWRLPRSAFVYRPLGQPDAVNALPALERGYITFGTLTRAIRLNQRLIAAWARLLQRVPGSRLVINSHNFSQPEVRELWLQRFEDLGIARERLEIGFQSPVWGVLRGVDIALDCFPQNSGTTLLESLYMGLPFVTLAGTPSMGTLGASVLTALGHPEWIAHSEDEYVDKLVALASDLPALARIRAGLRSEMQASALMDEPGFARDVE
;
A
#
# COMPACT_ATOMS: atom_id res chain seq x y z
N THR A 1 16.27 11.71 -3.42
CA THR A 1 14.99 11.75 -4.13
C THR A 1 15.11 11.06 -5.49
N ASP A 2 14.01 10.92 -6.22
CA ASP A 2 13.92 10.53 -7.62
C ASP A 2 12.91 11.43 -8.36
N ALA A 3 12.63 11.14 -9.63
CA ALA A 3 11.74 11.96 -10.44
C ALA A 3 10.28 11.96 -9.93
N ALA A 4 9.82 10.93 -9.22
CA ALA A 4 8.48 10.87 -8.66
C ALA A 4 8.39 11.60 -7.31
N THR A 5 9.40 11.45 -6.44
CA THR A 5 9.41 12.09 -5.11
C THR A 5 9.83 13.57 -5.17
N ALA A 6 10.54 13.98 -6.22
CA ALA A 6 10.88 15.37 -6.50
C ALA A 6 10.78 15.67 -8.01
N PRO A 7 9.56 15.77 -8.56
CA PRO A 7 9.37 16.09 -9.98
C PRO A 7 9.97 17.47 -10.33
N ALA A 8 10.26 17.67 -11.62
CA ALA A 8 10.76 18.97 -12.10
C ALA A 8 9.74 20.08 -11.78
N GLY A 9 10.23 21.22 -11.31
CA GLY A 9 9.40 22.38 -10.92
C GLY A 9 8.93 22.37 -9.47
N CYS A 10 9.28 21.36 -8.66
CA CYS A 10 8.94 21.33 -7.24
C CYS A 10 10.05 21.86 -6.32
N GLU A 11 11.12 22.44 -6.87
CA GLU A 11 12.31 22.89 -6.13
C GLU A 11 11.98 23.86 -5.00
N ALA A 12 10.96 24.70 -5.19
CA ALA A 12 10.52 25.65 -4.16
C ALA A 12 9.87 25.00 -2.91
N LEU A 13 9.57 23.70 -2.97
CA LEU A 13 9.05 22.95 -1.81
C LEU A 13 10.17 22.39 -0.91
N PHE A 14 11.43 22.54 -1.30
CA PHE A 14 12.58 22.01 -0.58
C PHE A 14 13.48 23.16 -0.12
N SER A 15 14.07 23.02 1.05
CA SER A 15 15.08 23.93 1.56
C SER A 15 16.46 23.70 0.90
N GLU A 16 16.70 22.47 0.47
CA GLU A 16 17.92 22.05 -0.23
C GLU A 16 17.62 21.74 -1.71
N THR A 17 18.65 21.73 -2.53
CA THR A 17 18.53 21.29 -3.92
C THR A 17 18.25 19.77 -3.97
N PRO A 18 17.13 19.33 -4.52
CA PRO A 18 16.81 17.90 -4.63
C PRO A 18 17.83 17.16 -5.51
N TRP A 19 18.57 16.23 -4.92
CA TRP A 19 19.40 15.30 -5.69
C TRP A 19 18.54 14.12 -6.16
N ARG A 20 18.27 14.07 -7.46
CA ARG A 20 17.40 13.07 -8.08
C ARG A 20 18.22 11.90 -8.58
N LEU A 21 18.04 10.75 -7.94
CA LEU A 21 18.61 9.49 -8.39
C LEU A 21 17.90 9.03 -9.69
N PRO A 22 18.61 8.37 -10.61
CA PRO A 22 18.08 8.09 -11.94
C PRO A 22 17.00 7.00 -11.96
N ARG A 23 17.00 6.06 -11.01
CA ARG A 23 16.12 4.89 -11.04
C ARG A 23 15.11 4.86 -9.92
N SER A 24 15.54 5.04 -8.67
CA SER A 24 14.67 5.00 -7.49
C SER A 24 15.35 5.68 -6.30
N ALA A 25 14.57 6.40 -5.50
CA ALA A 25 15.02 6.89 -4.20
C ALA A 25 15.04 5.79 -3.12
N PHE A 26 14.55 4.60 -3.43
CA PHE A 26 14.42 3.50 -2.49
C PHE A 26 15.15 2.26 -2.98
N VAL A 27 15.76 1.55 -2.03
CA VAL A 27 16.20 0.18 -2.17
C VAL A 27 15.69 -0.60 -0.96
N TYR A 28 15.26 -1.84 -1.16
CA TYR A 28 14.61 -2.64 -0.14
C TYR A 28 15.30 -3.99 0.05
N ARG A 29 15.45 -4.36 1.30
CA ARG A 29 15.83 -5.71 1.73
C ARG A 29 14.82 -6.17 2.79
N PRO A 30 14.18 -7.33 2.63
CA PRO A 30 13.25 -7.84 3.64
C PRO A 30 13.97 -8.12 4.96
N LEU A 31 13.34 -7.79 6.07
CA LEU A 31 13.81 -8.16 7.39
C LEU A 31 13.47 -9.63 7.67
N GLY A 32 14.48 -10.41 8.02
CA GLY A 32 14.31 -11.84 8.26
C GLY A 32 14.12 -12.65 6.97
N GLN A 33 13.42 -13.76 7.09
CA GLN A 33 13.10 -14.64 5.96
C GLN A 33 11.57 -14.81 5.87
N PRO A 34 10.89 -13.91 5.14
CA PRO A 34 9.47 -14.08 4.92
C PRO A 34 9.17 -15.37 4.15
N ASP A 35 8.09 -16.03 4.51
CA ASP A 35 7.59 -17.22 3.82
C ASP A 35 7.41 -16.96 2.31
N ALA A 36 7.28 -18.04 1.54
CA ALA A 36 6.88 -17.96 0.14
C ALA A 36 5.52 -17.27 0.00
N VAL A 37 5.32 -16.59 -1.13
CA VAL A 37 4.02 -16.01 -1.48
C VAL A 37 3.00 -17.16 -1.58
N ASN A 38 1.91 -17.05 -0.83
CA ASN A 38 0.81 -18.01 -0.88
C ASN A 38 -0.16 -17.71 -2.03
N ALA A 39 -0.98 -18.70 -2.39
CA ALA A 39 -2.10 -18.48 -3.31
C ALA A 39 -2.99 -17.32 -2.85
N LEU A 40 -3.71 -16.69 -3.78
CA LEU A 40 -4.62 -15.58 -3.48
C LEU A 40 -5.71 -16.04 -2.49
N PRO A 41 -5.78 -15.48 -1.27
CA PRO A 41 -6.72 -15.90 -0.24
C PRO A 41 -8.19 -15.81 -0.65
N ALA A 42 -8.54 -14.82 -1.48
CA ALA A 42 -9.90 -14.62 -1.97
C ALA A 42 -10.45 -15.81 -2.76
N LEU A 43 -9.60 -16.63 -3.40
CA LEU A 43 -10.04 -17.82 -4.13
C LEU A 43 -10.63 -18.91 -3.21
N GLU A 44 -10.13 -18.99 -1.99
CA GLU A 44 -10.62 -19.94 -0.98
C GLU A 44 -11.76 -19.34 -0.17
N ARG A 45 -11.63 -18.06 0.20
CA ARG A 45 -12.57 -17.38 1.10
C ARG A 45 -13.83 -16.89 0.42
N GLY A 46 -13.81 -16.69 -0.90
CA GLY A 46 -14.93 -16.14 -1.66
C GLY A 46 -15.17 -14.63 -1.47
N TYR A 47 -14.24 -13.92 -0.85
CA TYR A 47 -14.30 -12.46 -0.69
C TYR A 47 -12.91 -11.85 -0.67
N ILE A 48 -12.80 -10.59 -1.12
CA ILE A 48 -11.56 -9.80 -1.09
C ILE A 48 -11.30 -9.27 0.31
N THR A 49 -10.04 -9.34 0.74
CA THR A 49 -9.53 -8.69 1.94
C THR A 49 -8.56 -7.57 1.53
N PHE A 50 -8.94 -6.33 1.77
CA PHE A 50 -8.05 -5.18 1.71
C PHE A 50 -7.27 -5.07 3.01
N GLY A 51 -6.02 -4.57 2.97
CA GLY A 51 -5.25 -4.46 4.19
C GLY A 51 -4.22 -3.34 4.19
N THR A 52 -3.92 -2.83 5.38
CA THR A 52 -2.86 -1.84 5.59
C THR A 52 -2.12 -2.08 6.90
N LEU A 53 -0.81 -1.80 6.87
CA LEU A 53 0.07 -1.85 8.04
C LEU A 53 0.41 -0.44 8.54
N THR A 54 -0.39 0.55 8.18
CA THR A 54 -0.08 1.96 8.47
C THR A 54 -0.28 2.33 9.93
N ARG A 55 0.50 3.30 10.39
CA ARG A 55 0.30 3.87 11.73
C ARG A 55 -0.99 4.69 11.80
N ALA A 56 -1.70 4.62 12.93
CA ALA A 56 -2.98 5.31 13.14
C ALA A 56 -2.91 6.83 12.88
N ILE A 57 -1.75 7.46 13.10
CA ILE A 57 -1.56 8.90 12.84
C ILE A 57 -1.74 9.31 11.38
N ARG A 58 -1.61 8.37 10.43
CA ARG A 58 -1.85 8.62 9.00
C ARG A 58 -3.32 8.48 8.60
N LEU A 59 -4.12 7.82 9.44
CA LEU A 59 -5.55 7.66 9.19
C LEU A 59 -6.27 8.98 9.43
N ASN A 60 -6.86 9.52 8.40
CA ASN A 60 -7.61 10.77 8.42
C ASN A 60 -9.02 10.58 7.84
N GLN A 61 -9.90 11.57 8.04
CA GLN A 61 -11.30 11.47 7.65
C GLN A 61 -11.49 11.21 6.13
N ARG A 62 -10.69 11.85 5.28
CA ARG A 62 -10.77 11.66 3.81
C ARG A 62 -10.40 10.24 3.43
N LEU A 63 -9.34 9.69 4.04
CA LEU A 63 -8.86 8.34 3.78
C LEU A 63 -9.89 7.28 4.19
N ILE A 64 -10.44 7.37 5.40
CA ILE A 64 -11.45 6.39 5.86
C ILE A 64 -12.75 6.49 5.04
N ALA A 65 -13.13 7.69 4.59
CA ALA A 65 -14.27 7.85 3.69
C ALA A 65 -14.02 7.19 2.32
N ALA A 66 -12.81 7.31 1.76
CA ALA A 66 -12.44 6.61 0.53
C ALA A 66 -12.45 5.08 0.70
N TRP A 67 -11.93 4.57 1.82
CA TRP A 67 -11.97 3.13 2.12
C TRP A 67 -13.39 2.62 2.39
N ALA A 68 -14.24 3.41 3.03
CA ALA A 68 -15.65 3.07 3.19
C ALA A 68 -16.36 2.97 1.83
N ARG A 69 -16.14 3.94 0.91
CA ARG A 69 -16.65 3.88 -0.47
C ARG A 69 -16.14 2.62 -1.22
N LEU A 70 -14.85 2.28 -1.05
CA LEU A 70 -14.28 1.07 -1.62
C LEU A 70 -15.03 -0.18 -1.12
N LEU A 71 -15.19 -0.32 0.19
CA LEU A 71 -15.88 -1.46 0.78
C LEU A 71 -17.36 -1.54 0.33
N GLN A 72 -18.05 -0.41 0.16
CA GLN A 72 -19.41 -0.35 -0.36
C GLN A 72 -19.48 -0.81 -1.82
N ARG A 73 -18.48 -0.47 -2.64
CA ARG A 73 -18.40 -0.85 -4.06
C ARG A 73 -17.93 -2.29 -4.30
N VAL A 74 -17.30 -2.91 -3.30
CA VAL A 74 -16.90 -4.33 -3.33
C VAL A 74 -17.66 -5.08 -2.23
N PRO A 75 -18.91 -5.51 -2.49
CA PRO A 75 -19.74 -6.18 -1.48
C PRO A 75 -19.08 -7.44 -0.93
N GLY A 76 -19.23 -7.66 0.36
CA GLY A 76 -18.63 -8.81 1.06
C GLY A 76 -17.14 -8.68 1.35
N SER A 77 -16.43 -7.69 0.79
CA SER A 77 -15.01 -7.47 1.10
C SER A 77 -14.79 -7.08 2.56
N ARG A 78 -13.58 -7.31 3.05
CA ARG A 78 -13.14 -7.00 4.41
C ARG A 78 -11.94 -6.05 4.39
N LEU A 79 -11.73 -5.37 5.52
CA LEU A 79 -10.60 -4.47 5.74
C LEU A 79 -9.82 -4.89 6.98
N VAL A 80 -8.52 -5.11 6.81
CA VAL A 80 -7.56 -5.35 7.89
C VAL A 80 -6.73 -4.09 8.10
N ILE A 81 -6.69 -3.55 9.32
CA ILE A 81 -5.79 -2.46 9.72
C ILE A 81 -4.91 -2.97 10.85
N ASN A 82 -3.64 -3.22 10.56
CA ASN A 82 -2.68 -3.75 11.52
C ASN A 82 -1.65 -2.71 11.93
N SER A 83 -1.70 -2.26 13.18
CA SER A 83 -0.73 -1.30 13.72
C SER A 83 -0.66 -1.42 15.25
N HIS A 84 0.54 -1.22 15.81
CA HIS A 84 0.74 -1.22 17.26
C HIS A 84 -0.18 -0.23 17.99
N ASN A 85 -0.59 0.86 17.35
CA ASN A 85 -1.55 1.81 17.94
C ASN A 85 -2.89 1.16 18.30
N PHE A 86 -3.26 0.04 17.66
CA PHE A 86 -4.51 -0.69 17.90
C PHE A 86 -4.37 -1.85 18.89
N SER A 87 -3.27 -1.95 19.62
CA SER A 87 -3.15 -2.88 20.76
C SER A 87 -4.05 -2.48 21.92
N GLN A 88 -4.41 -1.19 22.03
CA GLN A 88 -5.33 -0.67 23.04
C GLN A 88 -6.79 -0.82 22.59
N PRO A 89 -7.65 -1.48 23.38
CA PRO A 89 -9.05 -1.72 23.01
C PRO A 89 -9.85 -0.44 22.72
N GLU A 90 -9.63 0.61 23.50
CA GLU A 90 -10.35 1.89 23.39
C GLU A 90 -10.03 2.60 22.06
N VAL A 91 -8.76 2.58 21.66
CA VAL A 91 -8.33 3.14 20.37
C VAL A 91 -8.98 2.34 19.22
N ARG A 92 -8.97 1.03 19.32
CA ARG A 92 -9.59 0.13 18.34
C ARG A 92 -11.08 0.39 18.19
N GLU A 93 -11.79 0.51 19.32
CA GLU A 93 -13.22 0.78 19.36
C GLU A 93 -13.58 2.10 18.69
N LEU A 94 -12.81 3.17 18.96
CA LEU A 94 -13.00 4.46 18.31
C LEU A 94 -12.93 4.37 16.76
N TRP A 95 -12.01 3.55 16.23
CA TRP A 95 -11.88 3.40 14.78
C TRP A 95 -12.95 2.50 14.18
N LEU A 96 -13.39 1.46 14.89
CA LEU A 96 -14.53 0.66 14.49
C LEU A 96 -15.78 1.54 14.37
N GLN A 97 -16.07 2.37 15.38
CA GLN A 97 -17.20 3.29 15.35
C GLN A 97 -17.15 4.26 14.16
N ARG A 98 -15.98 4.81 13.83
CA ARG A 98 -15.84 5.71 12.68
C ARG A 98 -16.20 5.06 11.34
N PHE A 99 -15.93 3.78 11.16
CA PHE A 99 -16.35 3.05 9.96
C PHE A 99 -17.84 2.68 10.03
N GLU A 100 -18.37 2.35 11.18
CA GLU A 100 -19.81 2.11 11.36
C GLU A 100 -20.61 3.39 11.04
N ASP A 101 -20.15 4.56 11.44
CA ASP A 101 -20.76 5.85 11.12
C ASP A 101 -20.78 6.13 9.60
N LEU A 102 -19.89 5.48 8.84
CA LEU A 102 -19.85 5.50 7.38
C LEU A 102 -20.62 4.33 6.74
N GLY A 103 -21.38 3.56 7.52
CA GLY A 103 -22.22 2.46 7.04
C GLY A 103 -21.48 1.15 6.77
N ILE A 104 -20.27 0.98 7.32
CA ILE A 104 -19.53 -0.28 7.20
C ILE A 104 -19.78 -1.16 8.42
N ALA A 105 -20.35 -2.32 8.21
CA ALA A 105 -20.64 -3.29 9.27
C ALA A 105 -19.33 -3.77 9.93
N ARG A 106 -19.35 -3.86 11.25
CA ARG A 106 -18.19 -4.19 12.11
C ARG A 106 -17.54 -5.53 11.75
N GLU A 107 -18.33 -6.50 11.32
CA GLU A 107 -17.88 -7.84 10.93
C GLU A 107 -16.98 -7.83 9.69
N ARG A 108 -16.96 -6.73 8.96
CA ARG A 108 -16.09 -6.50 7.80
C ARG A 108 -14.75 -5.88 8.16
N LEU A 109 -14.53 -5.55 9.43
CA LEU A 109 -13.38 -4.81 9.91
C LEU A 109 -12.56 -5.66 10.89
N GLU A 110 -11.28 -5.81 10.61
CA GLU A 110 -10.29 -6.38 11.50
C GLU A 110 -9.25 -5.31 11.83
N ILE A 111 -9.43 -4.62 12.96
CA ILE A 111 -8.54 -3.55 13.42
C ILE A 111 -7.80 -4.05 14.65
N GLY A 112 -6.46 -4.13 14.57
CA GLY A 112 -5.68 -4.69 15.67
C GLY A 112 -4.18 -4.60 15.47
N PHE A 113 -3.46 -5.41 16.25
CA PHE A 113 -2.01 -5.54 16.12
C PHE A 113 -1.58 -6.99 16.22
N GLN A 114 -0.87 -7.44 15.20
CA GLN A 114 -0.20 -8.73 15.16
C GLN A 114 1.24 -8.54 14.66
N SER A 115 2.16 -9.30 15.23
CA SER A 115 3.57 -9.36 14.86
C SER A 115 4.05 -10.80 14.92
N PRO A 116 4.87 -11.27 13.96
CA PRO A 116 5.39 -10.54 12.80
C PRO A 116 4.32 -10.25 11.75
N VAL A 117 4.51 -9.17 10.97
CA VAL A 117 3.53 -8.68 9.98
C VAL A 117 3.29 -9.64 8.81
N TRP A 118 4.24 -10.55 8.55
CA TRP A 118 4.15 -11.51 7.44
C TRP A 118 2.89 -12.38 7.51
N GLY A 119 2.50 -12.80 8.72
CA GLY A 119 1.26 -13.55 8.93
C GLY A 119 0.01 -12.77 8.53
N VAL A 120 -0.03 -11.47 8.83
CA VAL A 120 -1.12 -10.58 8.44
C VAL A 120 -1.19 -10.43 6.92
N LEU A 121 -0.05 -10.13 6.27
CA LEU A 121 0.02 -9.94 4.82
C LEU A 121 -0.39 -11.20 4.03
N ARG A 122 -0.13 -12.39 4.56
CA ARG A 122 -0.59 -13.64 3.95
C ARG A 122 -2.13 -13.73 3.85
N GLY A 123 -2.84 -13.04 4.72
CA GLY A 123 -4.30 -13.01 4.76
C GLY A 123 -4.93 -11.89 3.93
N VAL A 124 -4.14 -10.98 3.39
CA VAL A 124 -4.58 -9.83 2.59
C VAL A 124 -4.44 -10.12 1.10
N ASP A 125 -5.37 -9.64 0.29
CA ASP A 125 -5.36 -9.78 -1.17
C ASP A 125 -4.80 -8.53 -1.87
N ILE A 126 -5.19 -7.34 -1.43
CA ILE A 126 -4.79 -6.04 -1.98
C ILE A 126 -4.38 -5.12 -0.84
N ALA A 127 -3.19 -4.52 -0.91
CA ALA A 127 -2.75 -3.55 0.07
C ALA A 127 -3.33 -2.15 -0.19
N LEU A 128 -3.55 -1.39 0.88
CA LEU A 128 -4.03 -0.02 0.83
C LEU A 128 -2.95 0.97 1.26
N ASP A 129 -2.64 1.91 0.38
CA ASP A 129 -1.78 3.04 0.73
C ASP A 129 -2.59 4.20 1.30
N CYS A 130 -1.91 5.03 2.10
CA CYS A 130 -2.49 6.20 2.75
C CYS A 130 -2.25 7.47 1.93
N PHE A 131 -3.10 8.47 2.16
CA PHE A 131 -2.93 9.83 1.67
C PHE A 131 -3.44 10.86 2.68
N PRO A 132 -2.96 12.10 2.69
CA PRO A 132 -1.96 12.70 1.78
C PRO A 132 -0.53 12.22 2.01
N GLN A 133 -0.22 11.57 3.13
CA GLN A 133 1.09 11.00 3.41
C GLN A 133 1.09 9.50 3.10
N ASN A 134 1.82 9.11 2.07
CA ASN A 134 1.94 7.70 1.68
C ASN A 134 2.66 6.87 2.76
N SER A 135 2.41 5.58 2.74
CA SER A 135 3.23 4.60 3.45
C SER A 135 4.60 4.44 2.77
N GLY A 136 5.54 3.83 3.44
CA GLY A 136 6.89 3.57 2.90
C GLY A 136 7.21 2.09 2.94
N THR A 137 8.01 1.66 3.91
CA THR A 137 8.48 0.26 4.08
C THR A 137 7.33 -0.76 3.99
N THR A 138 6.17 -0.45 4.56
CA THR A 138 5.01 -1.36 4.54
C THR A 138 4.44 -1.61 3.14
N LEU A 139 4.61 -0.68 2.18
CA LEU A 139 4.26 -0.92 0.77
C LEU A 139 5.24 -1.90 0.12
N LEU A 140 6.53 -1.75 0.41
CA LEU A 140 7.57 -2.66 -0.09
C LEU A 140 7.40 -4.06 0.49
N GLU A 141 7.06 -4.17 1.79
CA GLU A 141 6.69 -5.42 2.44
C GLU A 141 5.48 -6.08 1.77
N SER A 142 4.46 -5.29 1.43
CA SER A 142 3.25 -5.76 0.74
C SER A 142 3.60 -6.31 -0.65
N LEU A 143 4.34 -5.58 -1.47
CA LEU A 143 4.79 -6.03 -2.78
C LEU A 143 5.62 -7.32 -2.69
N TYR A 144 6.54 -7.39 -1.70
CA TYR A 144 7.37 -8.58 -1.48
C TYR A 144 6.54 -9.80 -1.10
N MET A 145 5.38 -9.62 -0.47
CA MET A 145 4.42 -10.68 -0.16
C MET A 145 3.38 -10.91 -1.26
N GLY A 146 3.56 -10.29 -2.44
CA GLY A 146 2.71 -10.49 -3.60
C GLY A 146 1.41 -9.66 -3.57
N LEU A 147 1.31 -8.64 -2.73
CA LEU A 147 0.13 -7.80 -2.65
C LEU A 147 0.31 -6.54 -3.52
N PRO A 148 -0.48 -6.38 -4.60
CA PRO A 148 -0.53 -5.11 -5.30
C PRO A 148 -1.16 -4.03 -4.43
N PHE A 149 -0.84 -2.77 -4.72
CA PHE A 149 -1.50 -1.62 -4.10
C PHE A 149 -1.74 -0.51 -5.11
N VAL A 150 -2.70 0.35 -4.82
CA VAL A 150 -2.90 1.62 -5.52
C VAL A 150 -2.45 2.74 -4.59
N THR A 151 -1.76 3.75 -5.15
CA THR A 151 -1.38 4.96 -4.43
C THR A 151 -2.07 6.18 -5.02
N LEU A 152 -2.42 7.15 -4.19
CA LEU A 152 -2.84 8.47 -4.63
C LEU A 152 -1.62 9.40 -4.61
N ALA A 153 -1.17 9.82 -5.80
CA ALA A 153 -0.09 10.77 -5.93
C ALA A 153 -0.52 12.17 -5.44
N GLY A 154 0.20 12.70 -4.50
CA GLY A 154 -0.08 13.98 -3.84
C GLY A 154 1.07 14.98 -3.95
N THR A 155 1.26 15.76 -2.89
CA THR A 155 2.34 16.74 -2.82
C THR A 155 3.68 16.05 -2.53
N PRO A 156 4.77 16.37 -3.26
CA PRO A 156 6.12 15.94 -2.94
C PRO A 156 6.55 16.35 -1.51
N SER A 157 7.41 15.58 -0.81
CA SER A 157 7.88 14.26 -1.22
C SER A 157 7.03 13.14 -0.62
N MET A 158 6.41 13.38 0.54
CA MET A 158 5.74 12.36 1.34
C MET A 158 4.44 11.83 0.74
N GLY A 159 3.81 12.62 -0.15
CA GLY A 159 2.60 12.23 -0.87
C GLY A 159 2.86 11.56 -2.22
N THR A 160 4.13 11.27 -2.54
CA THR A 160 4.53 10.62 -3.82
C THR A 160 5.42 9.41 -3.61
N LEU A 161 5.59 8.93 -2.37
CA LEU A 161 6.41 7.75 -2.07
C LEU A 161 5.87 6.50 -2.78
N GLY A 162 4.55 6.28 -2.73
CA GLY A 162 3.92 5.16 -3.41
C GLY A 162 4.10 5.24 -4.93
N ALA A 163 4.00 6.43 -5.51
CA ALA A 163 4.23 6.65 -6.94
C ALA A 163 5.68 6.33 -7.35
N SER A 164 6.67 6.71 -6.53
CA SER A 164 8.06 6.34 -6.73
C SER A 164 8.26 4.82 -6.75
N VAL A 165 7.72 4.14 -5.74
CA VAL A 165 7.80 2.68 -5.63
C VAL A 165 7.18 1.99 -6.84
N LEU A 166 5.96 2.39 -7.24
CA LEU A 166 5.25 1.79 -8.39
C LEU A 166 5.94 2.09 -9.71
N THR A 167 6.50 3.28 -9.90
CA THR A 167 7.29 3.63 -11.09
C THR A 167 8.55 2.77 -11.19
N ALA A 168 9.28 2.61 -10.08
CA ALA A 168 10.49 1.78 -10.03
C ALA A 168 10.19 0.27 -10.22
N LEU A 169 9.00 -0.17 -9.83
CA LEU A 169 8.51 -1.54 -10.04
C LEU A 169 8.07 -1.79 -11.49
N GLY A 170 7.64 -0.75 -12.22
CA GLY A 170 7.11 -0.85 -13.58
C GLY A 170 5.58 -0.92 -13.66
N HIS A 171 4.88 -0.50 -12.60
CA HIS A 171 3.41 -0.48 -12.51
C HIS A 171 2.81 0.93 -12.33
N PRO A 172 3.09 1.89 -13.26
CA PRO A 172 2.54 3.24 -13.16
C PRO A 172 1.01 3.28 -13.28
N GLU A 173 0.38 2.26 -13.84
CA GLU A 173 -1.07 2.12 -13.95
C GLU A 173 -1.78 2.04 -12.59
N TRP A 174 -1.08 1.72 -11.50
CA TRP A 174 -1.63 1.70 -10.14
C TRP A 174 -1.47 3.05 -9.41
N ILE A 175 -0.94 4.07 -10.09
CA ILE A 175 -0.87 5.44 -9.57
C ILE A 175 -2.16 6.16 -9.92
N ALA A 176 -2.86 6.68 -8.92
CA ALA A 176 -4.07 7.49 -9.05
C ALA A 176 -3.76 8.98 -8.84
N HIS A 177 -4.53 9.85 -9.48
CA HIS A 177 -4.40 11.31 -9.39
C HIS A 177 -5.64 11.98 -8.77
N SER A 178 -6.67 11.19 -8.41
CA SER A 178 -7.82 11.62 -7.63
C SER A 178 -8.29 10.52 -6.69
N GLU A 179 -9.08 10.88 -5.67
CA GLU A 179 -9.65 9.90 -4.75
C GLU A 179 -10.62 8.93 -5.45
N ASP A 180 -11.33 9.41 -6.45
CA ASP A 180 -12.24 8.57 -7.23
C ASP A 180 -11.46 7.57 -8.08
N GLU A 181 -10.40 8.02 -8.76
CA GLU A 181 -9.50 7.13 -9.50
C GLU A 181 -8.81 6.11 -8.58
N TYR A 182 -8.41 6.51 -7.37
CA TYR A 182 -7.85 5.60 -6.37
C TYR A 182 -8.83 4.47 -6.04
N VAL A 183 -10.09 4.80 -5.78
CA VAL A 183 -11.13 3.81 -5.49
C VAL A 183 -11.44 2.97 -6.73
N ASP A 184 -11.55 3.59 -7.93
CA ASP A 184 -11.83 2.87 -9.19
C ASP A 184 -10.77 1.82 -9.52
N LYS A 185 -9.48 2.16 -9.38
CA LYS A 185 -8.37 1.22 -9.61
C LYS A 185 -8.37 0.07 -8.61
N LEU A 186 -8.68 0.33 -7.33
CA LEU A 186 -8.81 -0.73 -6.31
C LEU A 186 -10.00 -1.65 -6.60
N VAL A 187 -11.14 -1.10 -7.04
CA VAL A 187 -12.31 -1.89 -7.47
C VAL A 187 -11.96 -2.74 -8.69
N ALA A 188 -11.24 -2.19 -9.67
CA ALA A 188 -10.81 -2.92 -10.85
C ALA A 188 -9.92 -4.11 -10.49
N LEU A 189 -8.91 -3.91 -9.62
CA LEU A 189 -8.07 -5.00 -9.11
C LEU A 189 -8.88 -6.09 -8.38
N ALA A 190 -9.88 -5.70 -7.61
CA ALA A 190 -10.74 -6.61 -6.85
C ALA A 190 -11.73 -7.39 -7.72
N SER A 191 -12.01 -6.92 -8.94
CA SER A 191 -13.06 -7.47 -9.81
C SER A 191 -12.59 -8.63 -10.69
N ASP A 192 -11.27 -8.80 -10.90
CA ASP A 192 -10.70 -9.88 -11.72
C ASP A 192 -9.79 -10.77 -10.87
N LEU A 193 -10.39 -11.76 -10.19
CA LEU A 193 -9.66 -12.70 -9.33
C LEU A 193 -8.58 -13.49 -10.09
N PRO A 194 -8.81 -13.99 -11.32
CA PRO A 194 -7.77 -14.65 -12.11
C PRO A 194 -6.58 -13.72 -12.40
N ALA A 195 -6.81 -12.47 -12.76
CA ALA A 195 -5.73 -11.50 -12.98
C ALA A 195 -5.00 -11.18 -11.67
N LEU A 196 -5.72 -10.93 -10.57
CA LEU A 196 -5.16 -10.66 -9.26
C LEU A 196 -4.30 -11.84 -8.75
N ALA A 197 -4.72 -13.08 -9.01
CA ALA A 197 -3.95 -14.27 -8.65
C ALA A 197 -2.62 -14.35 -9.43
N ARG A 198 -2.63 -14.00 -10.73
CA ARG A 198 -1.40 -13.92 -11.54
C ARG A 198 -0.47 -12.82 -11.05
N ILE A 199 -1.00 -11.63 -10.77
CA ILE A 199 -0.23 -10.52 -10.18
C ILE A 199 0.42 -11.00 -8.88
N ARG A 200 -0.35 -11.55 -7.95
CA ARG A 200 0.18 -12.05 -6.67
C ARG A 200 1.32 -13.04 -6.86
N ALA A 201 1.18 -13.98 -7.77
CA ALA A 201 2.18 -15.02 -8.00
C ALA A 201 3.49 -14.46 -8.59
N GLY A 202 3.43 -13.41 -9.41
CA GLY A 202 4.59 -12.82 -10.11
C GLY A 202 5.29 -11.70 -9.35
N LEU A 203 4.56 -10.94 -8.54
CA LEU A 203 4.96 -9.62 -8.03
C LEU A 203 6.28 -9.64 -7.23
N ARG A 204 6.53 -10.68 -6.41
CA ARG A 204 7.82 -10.82 -5.70
C ARG A 204 8.99 -10.94 -6.68
N SER A 205 8.84 -11.74 -7.74
CA SER A 205 9.90 -11.93 -8.74
C SER A 205 10.13 -10.65 -9.55
N GLU A 206 9.06 -9.93 -9.87
CA GLU A 206 9.15 -8.61 -10.51
C GLU A 206 9.89 -7.61 -9.63
N MET A 207 9.54 -7.55 -8.35
CA MET A 207 10.23 -6.69 -7.39
C MET A 207 11.73 -7.04 -7.26
N GLN A 208 12.08 -8.33 -7.21
CA GLN A 208 13.46 -8.79 -7.15
C GLN A 208 14.28 -8.45 -8.40
N ALA A 209 13.62 -8.34 -9.56
CA ALA A 209 14.24 -7.95 -10.82
C ALA A 209 14.28 -6.43 -11.05
N SER A 210 13.62 -5.65 -10.19
CA SER A 210 13.48 -4.20 -10.32
C SER A 210 14.60 -3.42 -9.61
N ALA A 211 14.64 -2.10 -9.84
CA ALA A 211 15.53 -1.18 -9.12
C ALA A 211 15.31 -1.18 -7.60
N LEU A 212 14.15 -1.61 -7.13
CA LEU A 212 13.81 -1.65 -5.69
C LEU A 212 14.64 -2.65 -4.90
N MET A 213 15.25 -3.64 -5.54
CA MET A 213 16.10 -4.64 -4.88
C MET A 213 17.51 -4.75 -5.49
N ASP A 214 17.89 -3.84 -6.39
CA ASP A 214 19.25 -3.73 -6.93
C ASP A 214 20.14 -2.86 -6.03
N GLU A 215 20.55 -3.40 -4.90
CA GLU A 215 21.40 -2.70 -3.93
C GLU A 215 22.74 -2.24 -4.51
N PRO A 216 23.48 -3.05 -5.31
CA PRO A 216 24.72 -2.59 -5.96
C PRO A 216 24.47 -1.46 -6.96
N GLY A 217 23.35 -1.50 -7.68
CA GLY A 217 22.95 -0.44 -8.59
C GLY A 217 22.58 0.85 -7.85
N PHE A 218 21.85 0.74 -6.74
CA PHE A 218 21.51 1.88 -5.89
C PHE A 218 22.78 2.56 -5.34
N ALA A 219 23.77 1.77 -4.90
CA ALA A 219 25.06 2.32 -4.44
C ALA A 219 25.75 3.12 -5.54
N ARG A 220 25.81 2.60 -6.77
CA ARG A 220 26.39 3.34 -7.92
C ARG A 220 25.63 4.61 -8.27
N ASP A 221 24.28 4.62 -8.10
CA ASP A 221 23.47 5.81 -8.37
C ASP A 221 23.69 6.92 -7.34
N VAL A 222 24.18 6.57 -6.14
CA VAL A 222 24.48 7.52 -5.04
C VAL A 222 25.92 8.02 -5.10
N GLU A 223 26.88 7.31 -5.70
CA GLU A 223 28.29 7.69 -5.86
C GLU A 223 28.47 8.74 -6.97
#